data_0a4f5c543ac7914a9e5bc2d7ab5e61c2
#
_entry.id   0a4f5c543ac7914a9e5bc2d7ab5e61c2
#
_cell.length_a   1.000
_cell.length_b   1.000
_cell.length_c   1.000
_cell.angle_alpha   90.00
_cell.angle_beta   90.00
_cell.angle_gamma   90.00
#
_symmetry.space_group_name_H-M   'P 1'
#
loop_
_entity.id
_entity.type
_entity.pdbx_description
1 polymer ?
#
loop_
_entity_poly.entity_id
_entity_poly.type
_entity_poly.pdbx_seq_one_letter_code
_entity_poly.pdbx_strand_id
1 'polypeptide(L)'
;VNLVIVSHSSRLGEGVGELARQMLMSDSCKIAIAAGIDDPQNPIGTDAVKVMEAIESVADADHVLVMMDMGSALLSAETALELLAPEIAAKVRLCAAPLVEGTLAATVSAASGADIDKVIFDAMHALEAKREQLGLPSSDTEISDTCPAYDEEARSLAVVIKNRNGLHVRPASRLVYTLSTFNADMLLEKNGKCVTPESINQIALLQVRYNDTLRLIAKGPEAEEALIAFRQLAEDNFGETEEVAPPILRPVPPVSGKAFYYQPVLCTVQAKST
;
A
#
# COMPACT_ATOMS: atom_id res chain seq x y z
N VAL A 1 -8.91 7.23 10.59
CA VAL A 1 -9.51 7.10 9.25
C VAL A 1 -9.97 5.67 9.03
N ASN A 2 -11.21 5.47 8.58
CA ASN A 2 -11.73 4.20 8.13
C ASN A 2 -11.88 4.19 6.60
N LEU A 3 -11.97 3.01 5.98
CA LEU A 3 -12.03 2.87 4.53
C LEU A 3 -13.33 2.21 4.07
N VAL A 4 -13.81 2.62 2.89
CA VAL A 4 -14.86 1.94 2.14
C VAL A 4 -14.33 1.59 0.75
N ILE A 5 -14.50 0.35 0.34
CA ILE A 5 -14.10 -0.15 -0.99
C ILE A 5 -15.37 -0.27 -1.84
N VAL A 6 -15.43 0.48 -2.94
CA VAL A 6 -16.54 0.42 -3.90
C VAL A 6 -16.05 -0.22 -5.19
N SER A 7 -16.71 -1.28 -5.62
CA SER A 7 -16.34 -2.00 -6.84
C SER A 7 -17.56 -2.53 -7.58
N HIS A 8 -17.48 -2.58 -8.90
CA HIS A 8 -18.50 -3.21 -9.73
C HIS A 8 -18.62 -4.72 -9.50
N SER A 9 -17.55 -5.36 -9.05
CA SER A 9 -17.48 -6.78 -8.82
C SER A 9 -17.34 -7.10 -7.33
N SER A 10 -18.29 -7.88 -6.77
CA SER A 10 -18.20 -8.37 -5.39
C SER A 10 -16.88 -9.10 -5.14
N ARG A 11 -16.46 -9.95 -6.08
CA ARG A 11 -15.21 -10.71 -5.95
C ARG A 11 -13.98 -9.81 -5.93
N LEU A 12 -13.97 -8.74 -6.75
CA LEU A 12 -12.87 -7.78 -6.74
C LEU A 12 -12.83 -6.99 -5.44
N GLY A 13 -13.97 -6.45 -5.00
CA GLY A 13 -14.06 -5.71 -3.74
C GLY A 13 -13.65 -6.54 -2.54
N GLU A 14 -14.15 -7.78 -2.44
CA GLU A 14 -13.77 -8.72 -1.37
C GLU A 14 -12.27 -9.07 -1.42
N GLY A 15 -11.72 -9.34 -2.62
CA GLY A 15 -10.29 -9.65 -2.78
C GLY A 15 -9.38 -8.49 -2.36
N VAL A 16 -9.73 -7.26 -2.72
CA VAL A 16 -8.99 -6.05 -2.27
C VAL A 16 -9.12 -5.90 -0.76
N GLY A 17 -10.32 -6.08 -0.20
CA GLY A 17 -10.56 -6.03 1.24
C GLY A 17 -9.79 -7.10 2.00
N GLU A 18 -9.67 -8.32 1.47
CA GLU A 18 -8.87 -9.39 2.05
C GLU A 18 -7.39 -9.02 2.11
N LEU A 19 -6.83 -8.51 1.00
CA LEU A 19 -5.45 -8.04 0.95
C LEU A 19 -5.21 -6.91 1.95
N ALA A 20 -6.11 -5.93 2.01
CA ALA A 20 -5.99 -4.79 2.91
C ALA A 20 -6.04 -5.21 4.38
N ARG A 21 -6.95 -6.10 4.75
CA ARG A 21 -7.05 -6.61 6.13
C ARG A 21 -5.81 -7.37 6.59
N GLN A 22 -5.07 -8.02 5.68
CA GLN A 22 -3.79 -8.67 6.00
C GLN A 22 -2.69 -7.67 6.41
N MET A 23 -2.85 -6.39 6.06
CA MET A 23 -1.90 -5.33 6.43
C MET A 23 -2.21 -4.75 7.82
N LEU A 24 -3.40 -5.00 8.37
CA LEU A 24 -3.79 -4.48 9.68
C LEU A 24 -3.07 -5.22 10.80
N MET A 25 -2.46 -4.46 11.71
CA MET A 25 -1.82 -4.96 12.93
C MET A 25 -2.70 -4.74 14.17
N SER A 26 -3.76 -3.94 14.02
CA SER A 26 -4.69 -3.56 15.09
C SER A 26 -6.06 -3.24 14.51
N ASP A 27 -7.06 -3.05 15.35
CA ASP A 27 -8.41 -2.62 14.97
C ASP A 27 -8.54 -1.10 14.76
N SER A 28 -7.41 -0.41 14.53
CA SER A 28 -7.37 1.06 14.40
C SER A 28 -7.95 1.59 13.09
N CYS A 29 -8.14 0.73 12.09
CA CYS A 29 -8.76 1.08 10.82
C CYS A 29 -9.80 0.01 10.43
N LYS A 30 -11.04 0.41 10.27
CA LYS A 30 -12.12 -0.46 9.80
C LYS A 30 -12.23 -0.36 8.28
N ILE A 31 -12.56 -1.49 7.64
CA ILE A 31 -12.74 -1.58 6.19
C ILE A 31 -14.11 -2.18 5.90
N ALA A 32 -14.99 -1.40 5.26
CA ALA A 32 -16.26 -1.86 4.74
C ALA A 32 -16.19 -2.02 3.20
N ILE A 33 -17.04 -2.87 2.65
CA ILE A 33 -17.05 -3.19 1.23
C ILE A 33 -18.47 -3.00 0.68
N ALA A 34 -18.60 -2.19 -0.37
CA ALA A 34 -19.80 -1.98 -1.14
C ALA A 34 -19.52 -2.37 -2.60
N ALA A 35 -19.70 -3.64 -2.93
CA ALA A 35 -19.31 -4.18 -4.21
C ALA A 35 -20.40 -5.07 -4.83
N GLY A 36 -20.55 -4.93 -6.15
CA GLY A 36 -21.58 -5.63 -6.91
C GLY A 36 -22.99 -5.17 -6.58
N ILE A 37 -23.96 -5.67 -7.32
CA ILE A 37 -25.40 -5.47 -7.11
C ILE A 37 -26.10 -6.81 -6.84
N ASP A 38 -27.27 -6.75 -6.19
CA ASP A 38 -28.05 -7.94 -5.83
C ASP A 38 -28.94 -8.38 -6.99
N ASP A 39 -28.34 -8.60 -8.15
CA ASP A 39 -28.97 -9.19 -9.31
C ASP A 39 -28.30 -10.53 -9.65
N PRO A 40 -28.99 -11.68 -9.45
CA PRO A 40 -28.40 -12.99 -9.74
C PRO A 40 -28.04 -13.21 -11.21
N GLN A 41 -28.69 -12.49 -12.14
CA GLN A 41 -28.46 -12.62 -13.58
C GLN A 41 -27.34 -11.69 -14.06
N ASN A 42 -27.19 -10.51 -13.42
CA ASN A 42 -26.17 -9.53 -13.76
C ASN A 42 -25.59 -8.87 -12.49
N PRO A 43 -24.73 -9.57 -11.76
CA PRO A 43 -24.23 -9.09 -10.46
C PRO A 43 -23.17 -7.98 -10.57
N ILE A 44 -22.82 -7.56 -11.80
CA ILE A 44 -21.81 -6.53 -12.04
C ILE A 44 -22.46 -5.16 -12.02
N GLY A 45 -22.02 -4.30 -11.13
CA GLY A 45 -22.52 -2.93 -10.99
C GLY A 45 -22.25 -2.37 -9.60
N THR A 46 -22.69 -1.14 -9.37
CA THR A 46 -22.57 -0.44 -8.08
C THR A 46 -23.94 0.04 -7.63
N ASP A 47 -24.18 0.05 -6.33
CA ASP A 47 -25.45 0.43 -5.71
C ASP A 47 -25.17 1.52 -4.67
N ALA A 48 -25.79 2.69 -4.85
CA ALA A 48 -25.61 3.84 -3.97
C ALA A 48 -26.09 3.56 -2.53
N VAL A 49 -27.14 2.74 -2.35
CA VAL A 49 -27.63 2.37 -1.02
C VAL A 49 -26.61 1.48 -0.29
N LYS A 50 -26.03 0.50 -0.98
CA LYS A 50 -24.92 -0.31 -0.41
C LYS A 50 -23.71 0.56 -0.03
N VAL A 51 -23.38 1.55 -0.85
CA VAL A 51 -22.28 2.48 -0.55
C VAL A 51 -22.61 3.31 0.70
N MET A 52 -23.83 3.84 0.78
CA MET A 52 -24.32 4.58 1.95
C MET A 52 -24.24 3.74 3.23
N GLU A 53 -24.79 2.51 3.21
CA GLU A 53 -24.76 1.59 4.35
C GLU A 53 -23.33 1.22 4.77
N ALA A 54 -22.43 1.01 3.80
CA ALA A 54 -21.01 0.74 4.07
C ALA A 54 -20.33 1.93 4.75
N ILE A 55 -20.60 3.16 4.29
CA ILE A 55 -20.08 4.39 4.92
C ILE A 55 -20.59 4.51 6.36
N GLU A 56 -21.90 4.35 6.58
CA GLU A 56 -22.50 4.41 7.91
C GLU A 56 -21.90 3.41 8.88
N SER A 57 -21.61 2.18 8.40
CA SER A 57 -21.05 1.11 9.21
C SER A 57 -19.67 1.41 9.78
N VAL A 58 -18.94 2.36 9.19
CA VAL A 58 -17.57 2.75 9.58
C VAL A 58 -17.44 4.26 9.91
N ALA A 59 -18.57 4.97 10.08
CA ALA A 59 -18.60 6.40 10.35
C ALA A 59 -18.23 6.80 11.79
N ASP A 60 -17.84 5.85 12.62
CA ASP A 60 -17.36 6.07 13.99
C ASP A 60 -15.95 6.70 14.05
N ALA A 61 -15.25 6.79 12.92
CA ALA A 61 -13.99 7.53 12.80
C ALA A 61 -14.21 9.01 12.47
N ASP A 62 -13.15 9.81 12.62
CA ASP A 62 -13.16 11.23 12.24
C ASP A 62 -13.36 11.43 10.74
N HIS A 63 -12.82 10.51 9.93
CA HIS A 63 -12.92 10.51 8.47
C HIS A 63 -13.15 9.11 7.90
N VAL A 64 -13.85 9.06 6.76
CA VAL A 64 -14.05 7.86 5.94
C VAL A 64 -13.52 8.13 4.55
N LEU A 65 -12.56 7.32 4.09
CA LEU A 65 -12.01 7.39 2.74
C LEU A 65 -12.66 6.34 1.85
N VAL A 66 -13.25 6.76 0.73
CA VAL A 66 -13.89 5.89 -0.24
C VAL A 66 -12.95 5.65 -1.41
N MET A 67 -12.58 4.38 -1.60
CA MET A 67 -11.77 3.88 -2.71
C MET A 67 -12.67 3.24 -3.76
N MET A 68 -12.43 3.52 -5.03
CA MET A 68 -13.34 3.16 -6.13
C MET A 68 -12.58 2.57 -7.31
N ASP A 69 -13.23 1.68 -8.08
CA ASP A 69 -12.63 1.09 -9.29
C ASP A 69 -12.82 1.95 -10.55
N MET A 70 -14.03 2.27 -10.95
CA MET A 70 -14.34 2.93 -12.23
C MET A 70 -15.40 4.03 -12.09
N GLY A 71 -15.62 4.80 -13.14
CA GLY A 71 -16.43 6.01 -13.15
C GLY A 71 -17.86 5.91 -12.60
N SER A 72 -18.60 4.82 -12.85
CA SER A 72 -19.95 4.68 -12.27
C SER A 72 -19.94 4.38 -10.76
N ALA A 73 -18.82 3.87 -10.22
CA ALA A 73 -18.63 3.78 -8.77
C ALA A 73 -18.56 5.17 -8.14
N LEU A 74 -17.97 6.15 -8.83
CA LEU A 74 -17.98 7.55 -8.41
C LEU A 74 -19.41 8.10 -8.33
N LEU A 75 -20.23 7.88 -9.37
CA LEU A 75 -21.64 8.33 -9.36
C LEU A 75 -22.45 7.71 -8.22
N SER A 76 -22.24 6.42 -7.94
CA SER A 76 -22.89 5.76 -6.80
C SER A 76 -22.42 6.31 -5.46
N ALA A 77 -21.14 6.64 -5.33
CA ALA A 77 -20.58 7.26 -4.13
C ALA A 77 -21.10 8.68 -3.94
N GLU A 78 -21.17 9.50 -4.99
CA GLU A 78 -21.77 10.85 -4.94
C GLU A 78 -23.25 10.80 -4.55
N THR A 79 -24.01 9.88 -5.15
CA THR A 79 -25.42 9.66 -4.77
C THR A 79 -25.55 9.22 -3.31
N ALA A 80 -24.66 8.34 -2.84
CA ALA A 80 -24.64 7.92 -1.43
C ALA A 80 -24.40 9.10 -0.49
N LEU A 81 -23.52 10.04 -0.85
CA LEU A 81 -23.30 11.26 -0.06
C LEU A 81 -24.55 12.13 0.07
N GLU A 82 -25.39 12.18 -0.96
CA GLU A 82 -26.66 12.92 -0.92
C GLU A 82 -27.72 12.24 -0.01
N LEU A 83 -27.62 10.92 0.16
CA LEU A 83 -28.52 10.12 1.00
C LEU A 83 -28.11 10.11 2.49
N LEU A 84 -26.83 10.35 2.78
CA LEU A 84 -26.28 10.35 4.13
C LEU A 84 -26.72 11.56 4.95
N ALA A 85 -26.79 11.40 6.28
CA ALA A 85 -26.91 12.52 7.20
C ALA A 85 -25.73 13.50 6.99
N PRO A 86 -25.98 14.83 7.01
CA PRO A 86 -24.97 15.83 6.70
C PRO A 86 -23.69 15.73 7.55
N GLU A 87 -23.81 15.35 8.81
CA GLU A 87 -22.70 15.15 9.74
C GLU A 87 -21.82 13.96 9.37
N ILE A 88 -22.37 12.92 8.74
CA ILE A 88 -21.62 11.77 8.23
C ILE A 88 -21.00 12.12 6.88
N ALA A 89 -21.78 12.72 5.97
CA ALA A 89 -21.29 13.11 4.65
C ALA A 89 -20.08 14.06 4.74
N ALA A 90 -20.04 14.95 5.72
CA ALA A 90 -18.94 15.89 5.96
C ALA A 90 -17.61 15.20 6.28
N LYS A 91 -17.63 13.99 6.83
CA LYS A 91 -16.44 13.19 7.16
C LYS A 91 -15.88 12.41 5.96
N VAL A 92 -16.67 12.25 4.89
CA VAL A 92 -16.31 11.39 3.76
C VAL A 92 -15.41 12.11 2.78
N ARG A 93 -14.41 11.40 2.28
CA ARG A 93 -13.54 11.83 1.17
C ARG A 93 -13.54 10.74 0.09
N LEU A 94 -13.80 11.14 -1.15
CA LEU A 94 -13.69 10.27 -2.33
C LEU A 94 -12.26 10.34 -2.86
N CYS A 95 -11.67 9.21 -3.21
CA CYS A 95 -10.27 9.12 -3.60
C CYS A 95 -10.12 8.55 -5.02
N ALA A 96 -9.34 9.22 -5.87
CA ALA A 96 -9.08 8.81 -7.24
C ALA A 96 -7.85 7.88 -7.39
N ALA A 97 -7.30 7.39 -6.28
CA ALA A 97 -6.15 6.48 -6.31
C ALA A 97 -6.50 5.13 -6.97
N PRO A 98 -5.50 4.41 -7.50
CA PRO A 98 -5.71 3.06 -8.03
C PRO A 98 -6.25 2.14 -6.93
N LEU A 99 -7.31 1.40 -7.25
CA LEU A 99 -8.10 0.68 -6.23
C LEU A 99 -7.26 -0.30 -5.41
N VAL A 100 -6.42 -1.12 -6.03
CA VAL A 100 -5.66 -2.15 -5.30
C VAL A 100 -4.51 -1.53 -4.52
N GLU A 101 -3.56 -0.94 -5.22
CA GLU A 101 -2.35 -0.37 -4.61
C GLU A 101 -2.68 0.79 -3.67
N GLY A 102 -3.61 1.65 -4.06
CA GLY A 102 -4.07 2.78 -3.24
C GLY A 102 -4.76 2.34 -1.96
N THR A 103 -5.61 1.30 -2.02
CA THR A 103 -6.26 0.76 -0.81
C THR A 103 -5.24 0.18 0.16
N LEU A 104 -4.23 -0.55 -0.32
CA LEU A 104 -3.19 -1.10 0.55
C LEU A 104 -2.38 0.03 1.23
N ALA A 105 -1.96 1.04 0.47
CA ALA A 105 -1.23 2.18 1.00
C ALA A 105 -2.07 2.97 2.02
N ALA A 106 -3.33 3.27 1.68
CA ALA A 106 -4.27 3.95 2.58
C ALA A 106 -4.51 3.17 3.88
N THR A 107 -4.66 1.84 3.79
CA THR A 107 -4.87 0.97 4.96
C THR A 107 -3.70 1.03 5.92
N VAL A 108 -2.47 0.91 5.42
CA VAL A 108 -1.27 0.97 6.27
C VAL A 108 -1.12 2.36 6.90
N SER A 109 -1.29 3.41 6.12
CA SER A 109 -1.19 4.80 6.58
C SER A 109 -2.25 5.10 7.65
N ALA A 110 -3.52 4.74 7.41
CA ALA A 110 -4.60 4.90 8.37
C ALA A 110 -4.38 4.09 9.66
N ALA A 111 -3.96 2.83 9.54
CA ALA A 111 -3.68 1.96 10.69
C ALA A 111 -2.50 2.47 11.53
N SER A 112 -1.56 3.19 10.93
CA SER A 112 -0.42 3.82 11.61
C SER A 112 -0.78 5.16 12.27
N GLY A 113 -2.05 5.58 12.21
CA GLY A 113 -2.54 6.78 12.88
C GLY A 113 -2.38 8.08 12.08
N ALA A 114 -2.08 8.00 10.78
CA ALA A 114 -1.96 9.17 9.92
C ALA A 114 -3.31 9.92 9.78
N ASP A 115 -3.24 11.22 9.56
CA ASP A 115 -4.41 12.03 9.24
C ASP A 115 -4.94 11.73 7.83
N ILE A 116 -6.11 12.27 7.51
CA ILE A 116 -6.80 12.00 6.23
C ILE A 116 -5.97 12.48 5.02
N ASP A 117 -5.27 13.60 5.13
CA ASP A 117 -4.51 14.19 4.03
C ASP A 117 -3.29 13.33 3.70
N LYS A 118 -2.59 12.81 4.73
CA LYS A 118 -1.49 11.85 4.57
C LYS A 118 -1.98 10.52 4.00
N VAL A 119 -3.13 10.00 4.45
CA VAL A 119 -3.73 8.76 3.93
C VAL A 119 -4.07 8.91 2.44
N ILE A 120 -4.67 10.03 2.03
CA ILE A 120 -4.96 10.33 0.62
C ILE A 120 -3.67 10.45 -0.18
N PHE A 121 -2.68 11.16 0.34
CA PHE A 121 -1.38 11.32 -0.31
C PHE A 121 -0.74 9.95 -0.59
N ASP A 122 -0.66 9.07 0.41
CA ASP A 122 -0.09 7.73 0.25
C ASP A 122 -0.88 6.88 -0.76
N ALA A 123 -2.21 6.94 -0.73
CA ALA A 123 -3.05 6.25 -1.69
C ALA A 123 -2.78 6.70 -3.14
N MET A 124 -2.70 8.02 -3.36
CA MET A 124 -2.48 8.61 -4.70
C MET A 124 -1.09 8.30 -5.27
N HIS A 125 -0.07 8.15 -4.41
CA HIS A 125 1.31 7.86 -4.82
C HIS A 125 1.65 6.35 -4.81
N ALA A 126 0.65 5.47 -4.66
CA ALA A 126 0.86 4.04 -4.53
C ALA A 126 1.47 3.36 -5.79
N LEU A 127 1.44 4.02 -6.96
CA LEU A 127 2.03 3.49 -8.19
C LEU A 127 3.50 3.86 -8.39
N GLU A 128 4.08 4.77 -7.58
CA GLU A 128 5.42 5.30 -7.82
C GLU A 128 6.49 4.20 -7.80
N ALA A 129 6.45 3.30 -6.82
CA ALA A 129 7.40 2.19 -6.76
C ALA A 129 7.31 1.24 -7.98
N LYS A 130 6.10 1.00 -8.48
CA LYS A 130 5.87 0.18 -9.69
C LYS A 130 6.40 0.91 -10.92
N ARG A 131 6.18 2.22 -11.03
CA ARG A 131 6.69 3.05 -12.13
C ARG A 131 8.21 3.05 -12.17
N GLU A 132 8.85 3.25 -11.02
CA GLU A 132 10.31 3.22 -10.90
C GLU A 132 10.90 1.86 -11.31
N GLN A 133 10.31 0.75 -10.83
CA GLN A 133 10.74 -0.60 -11.21
C GLN A 133 10.65 -0.88 -12.71
N LEU A 134 9.70 -0.23 -13.40
CA LEU A 134 9.52 -0.32 -14.86
C LEU A 134 10.35 0.71 -15.64
N GLY A 135 11.13 1.55 -14.96
CA GLY A 135 11.93 2.61 -15.59
C GLY A 135 11.08 3.74 -16.19
N LEU A 136 9.85 3.93 -15.70
CA LEU A 136 8.97 5.03 -16.12
C LEU A 136 9.28 6.29 -15.31
N PRO A 137 9.13 7.50 -15.89
CA PRO A 137 9.35 8.72 -15.14
C PRO A 137 8.40 8.79 -13.93
N SER A 138 8.95 9.13 -12.77
CA SER A 138 8.18 9.42 -11.57
C SER A 138 7.45 10.74 -11.72
N SER A 139 6.22 10.85 -11.20
CA SER A 139 5.53 12.11 -11.07
C SER A 139 6.06 12.83 -9.84
N ASP A 140 6.83 13.90 -10.04
CA ASP A 140 7.18 14.96 -9.05
C ASP A 140 7.62 14.59 -7.62
N THR A 141 7.87 13.32 -7.31
CA THR A 141 8.45 12.96 -6.00
C THR A 141 9.96 13.05 -6.13
N GLU A 142 10.56 14.14 -5.67
CA GLU A 142 12.01 14.26 -5.52
C GLU A 142 12.49 13.22 -4.50
N ILE A 143 12.91 12.07 -5.03
CA ILE A 143 13.69 11.13 -4.23
C ILE A 143 15.04 11.81 -4.06
N SER A 144 15.37 12.16 -2.83
CA SER A 144 16.73 12.60 -2.52
C SER A 144 17.66 11.40 -2.71
N ASP A 145 18.35 11.35 -3.85
CA ASP A 145 19.37 10.34 -4.16
C ASP A 145 20.60 10.44 -3.23
N THR A 146 20.61 11.40 -2.31
CA THR A 146 21.67 11.58 -1.33
C THR A 146 21.06 11.62 0.06
N CYS A 147 21.48 10.67 0.91
CA CYS A 147 21.19 10.76 2.32
C CYS A 147 21.72 12.09 2.86
N PRO A 148 20.93 12.83 3.64
CA PRO A 148 21.43 14.03 4.29
C PRO A 148 22.66 13.66 5.11
N ALA A 149 23.65 14.57 5.16
CA ALA A 149 24.84 14.36 5.96
C ALA A 149 24.42 14.05 7.41
N TYR A 150 24.93 12.94 7.94
CA TYR A 150 24.59 12.53 9.30
C TYR A 150 24.99 13.62 10.28
N ASP A 151 24.03 14.05 11.07
CA ASP A 151 24.28 14.88 12.24
C ASP A 151 24.99 14.03 13.32
N GLU A 152 25.91 14.61 14.05
CA GLU A 152 26.66 13.91 15.12
C GLU A 152 25.75 13.30 16.21
N GLU A 153 24.50 13.76 16.31
CA GLU A 153 23.49 13.26 17.25
C GLU A 153 22.68 12.06 16.70
N ALA A 154 22.76 11.78 15.41
CA ALA A 154 22.00 10.68 14.81
C ALA A 154 22.64 9.32 15.16
N ARG A 155 21.79 8.37 15.56
CA ARG A 155 22.18 6.98 15.80
C ARG A 155 21.72 6.11 14.65
N SER A 156 22.42 5.01 14.38
CA SER A 156 22.01 4.10 13.32
C SER A 156 22.24 2.64 13.67
N LEU A 157 21.42 1.79 13.06
CA LEU A 157 21.52 0.33 13.14
C LEU A 157 21.31 -0.27 11.75
N ALA A 158 22.19 -1.18 11.34
CA ALA A 158 22.05 -1.92 10.10
C ALA A 158 21.67 -3.38 10.38
N VAL A 159 20.77 -3.91 9.60
CA VAL A 159 20.33 -5.31 9.64
C VAL A 159 20.39 -5.94 8.26
N VAL A 160 20.60 -7.26 8.20
CA VAL A 160 20.53 -8.02 6.96
C VAL A 160 19.14 -8.63 6.82
N ILE A 161 18.50 -8.40 5.68
CA ILE A 161 17.16 -8.88 5.40
C ILE A 161 17.18 -10.38 5.07
N LYS A 162 16.50 -11.18 5.88
CA LYS A 162 16.41 -12.63 5.74
C LYS A 162 15.11 -13.09 5.05
N ASN A 163 14.18 -12.17 4.84
CA ASN A 163 12.91 -12.45 4.16
C ASN A 163 13.19 -12.86 2.70
N ARG A 164 12.76 -14.06 2.30
CA ARG A 164 13.01 -14.62 0.94
C ARG A 164 12.53 -13.70 -0.18
N ASN A 165 11.39 -13.05 0.02
CA ASN A 165 10.79 -12.13 -0.95
C ASN A 165 11.18 -10.66 -0.69
N GLY A 166 12.18 -10.40 0.18
CA GLY A 166 12.55 -9.05 0.60
C GLY A 166 11.48 -8.37 1.44
N LEU A 167 11.54 -7.04 1.53
CA LEU A 167 10.52 -6.24 2.21
C LEU A 167 9.35 -5.92 1.25
N HIS A 168 8.55 -6.94 0.93
CA HIS A 168 7.29 -6.72 0.21
C HIS A 168 6.22 -6.09 1.13
N VAL A 169 5.00 -5.88 0.65
CA VAL A 169 3.96 -5.08 1.33
C VAL A 169 3.72 -5.48 2.78
N ARG A 170 3.66 -6.78 3.12
CA ARG A 170 3.36 -7.26 4.48
C ARG A 170 4.48 -6.92 5.49
N PRO A 171 5.76 -7.30 5.29
CA PRO A 171 6.83 -6.90 6.19
C PRO A 171 7.04 -5.37 6.20
N ALA A 172 6.84 -4.67 5.07
CA ALA A 172 6.90 -3.21 5.01
C ALA A 172 5.81 -2.56 5.86
N SER A 173 4.57 -3.07 5.85
CA SER A 173 3.49 -2.53 6.69
C SER A 173 3.79 -2.67 8.18
N ARG A 174 4.36 -3.81 8.61
CA ARG A 174 4.80 -3.99 10.01
C ARG A 174 5.89 -2.99 10.40
N LEU A 175 6.84 -2.74 9.49
CA LEU A 175 7.91 -1.77 9.72
C LEU A 175 7.33 -0.36 9.90
N VAL A 176 6.46 0.09 8.98
CA VAL A 176 5.77 1.39 9.08
C VAL A 176 5.02 1.49 10.41
N TYR A 177 4.17 0.51 10.71
CA TYR A 177 3.35 0.52 11.93
C TYR A 177 4.21 0.59 13.19
N THR A 178 5.27 -0.23 13.28
CA THR A 178 6.13 -0.25 14.48
C THR A 178 6.89 1.07 14.64
N LEU A 179 7.45 1.62 13.56
CA LEU A 179 8.24 2.84 13.65
C LEU A 179 7.38 4.09 13.85
N SER A 180 6.12 4.11 13.38
CA SER A 180 5.21 5.24 13.60
C SER A 180 4.84 5.48 15.07
N THR A 181 5.12 4.54 15.97
CA THR A 181 4.83 4.68 17.39
C THR A 181 5.87 5.49 18.16
N PHE A 182 7.03 5.78 17.56
CA PHE A 182 8.13 6.46 18.21
C PHE A 182 8.25 7.94 17.80
N ASN A 183 8.49 8.78 18.77
CA ASN A 183 8.76 10.21 18.56
C ASN A 183 10.26 10.41 18.23
N ALA A 184 10.61 10.14 16.97
CA ALA A 184 11.95 10.30 16.42
C ALA A 184 11.90 10.62 14.93
N ASP A 185 12.86 11.42 14.46
CA ASP A 185 13.08 11.60 13.02
C ASP A 185 13.85 10.39 12.49
N MET A 186 13.31 9.71 11.50
CA MET A 186 13.84 8.44 11.03
C MET A 186 14.05 8.41 9.53
N LEU A 187 15.12 7.76 9.09
CA LEU A 187 15.41 7.46 7.70
C LEU A 187 15.81 5.99 7.56
N LEU A 188 15.32 5.35 6.51
CA LEU A 188 15.79 4.04 6.06
C LEU A 188 16.77 4.24 4.90
N GLU A 189 17.94 3.64 5.00
CA GLU A 189 18.98 3.72 3.99
C GLU A 189 19.32 2.36 3.42
N LYS A 190 19.42 2.30 2.10
CA LYS A 190 19.98 1.17 1.36
C LYS A 190 20.83 1.68 0.20
N ASN A 191 22.10 1.29 0.16
CA ASN A 191 23.04 1.61 -0.92
C ASN A 191 23.14 3.12 -1.24
N GLY A 192 23.06 3.97 -0.21
CA GLY A 192 23.12 5.42 -0.35
C GLY A 192 21.80 6.11 -0.69
N LYS A 193 20.72 5.35 -0.95
CA LYS A 193 19.36 5.86 -1.14
C LYS A 193 18.63 5.89 0.20
N CYS A 194 18.03 7.03 0.53
CA CYS A 194 17.30 7.23 1.77
C CYS A 194 15.82 7.54 1.54
N VAL A 195 14.96 6.99 2.40
CA VAL A 195 13.53 7.26 2.44
C VAL A 195 13.05 7.36 3.88
N THR A 196 11.91 8.01 4.11
CA THR A 196 11.25 7.98 5.43
C THR A 196 10.50 6.66 5.62
N PRO A 197 10.45 6.08 6.84
CA PRO A 197 9.70 4.86 7.12
C PRO A 197 8.20 5.08 7.34
N GLU A 198 7.66 6.21 6.92
CA GLU A 198 6.28 6.63 7.20
C GLU A 198 5.24 6.05 6.23
N SER A 199 5.71 5.47 5.12
CA SER A 199 4.83 4.93 4.07
C SER A 199 5.42 3.68 3.44
N ILE A 200 4.55 2.70 3.15
CA ILE A 200 4.96 1.51 2.39
C ILE A 200 5.44 1.86 0.99
N ASN A 201 4.94 2.95 0.39
CA ASN A 201 5.39 3.41 -0.91
C ASN A 201 6.86 3.84 -0.87
N GLN A 202 7.27 4.57 0.16
CA GLN A 202 8.65 5.01 0.36
C GLN A 202 9.58 3.80 0.55
N ILE A 203 9.19 2.84 1.38
CA ILE A 203 9.96 1.60 1.59
C ILE A 203 10.08 0.81 0.29
N ALA A 204 9.01 0.72 -0.51
CA ALA A 204 9.01 0.02 -1.79
C ALA A 204 10.02 0.61 -2.80
N LEU A 205 10.28 1.93 -2.75
CA LEU A 205 11.29 2.59 -3.58
C LEU A 205 12.73 2.12 -3.30
N LEU A 206 13.02 1.63 -2.10
CA LEU A 206 14.31 1.03 -1.76
C LEU A 206 14.52 -0.35 -2.41
N GLN A 207 13.47 -1.00 -2.91
CA GLN A 207 13.53 -2.33 -3.54
C GLN A 207 14.36 -3.34 -2.72
N VAL A 208 14.07 -3.42 -1.43
CA VAL A 208 14.85 -4.24 -0.48
C VAL A 208 14.60 -5.73 -0.75
N ARG A 209 15.67 -6.46 -1.06
CA ARG A 209 15.65 -7.89 -1.41
C ARG A 209 16.28 -8.76 -0.32
N TYR A 210 16.16 -10.06 -0.48
CA TYR A 210 16.86 -11.04 0.34
C TYR A 210 18.38 -10.77 0.36
N ASN A 211 18.99 -10.84 1.54
CA ASN A 211 20.39 -10.52 1.82
C ASN A 211 20.82 -9.05 1.65
N ASP A 212 19.93 -8.16 1.33
CA ASP A 212 20.26 -6.72 1.37
C ASP A 212 20.49 -6.25 2.80
N THR A 213 21.37 -5.27 2.94
CA THR A 213 21.56 -4.55 4.19
C THR A 213 20.65 -3.33 4.20
N LEU A 214 19.79 -3.25 5.21
CA LEU A 214 18.93 -2.10 5.47
C LEU A 214 19.40 -1.43 6.76
N ARG A 215 19.59 -0.11 6.71
CA ARG A 215 20.00 0.70 7.87
C ARG A 215 18.87 1.62 8.27
N LEU A 216 18.53 1.61 9.55
CA LEU A 216 17.69 2.64 10.17
C LEU A 216 18.60 3.67 10.82
N ILE A 217 18.32 4.94 10.54
CA ILE A 217 18.96 6.11 11.13
C ILE A 217 17.87 6.82 11.90
N ALA A 218 18.12 7.13 13.16
CA ALA A 218 17.13 7.76 14.01
C ALA A 218 17.76 8.88 14.84
N LYS A 219 17.02 9.99 15.00
CA LYS A 219 17.35 11.13 15.84
C LYS A 219 16.12 11.56 16.63
N GLY A 220 16.29 11.93 17.88
CA GLY A 220 15.20 12.41 18.74
C GLY A 220 15.11 11.65 20.05
N PRO A 221 14.09 11.98 20.87
CA PRO A 221 14.02 11.48 22.24
C PRO A 221 13.82 9.96 22.34
N GLU A 222 13.17 9.32 21.36
CA GLU A 222 12.90 7.87 21.32
C GLU A 222 13.70 7.15 20.21
N ALA A 223 14.81 7.76 19.76
CA ALA A 223 15.63 7.18 18.69
C ALA A 223 16.23 5.81 19.07
N GLU A 224 16.63 5.62 20.31
CA GLU A 224 17.22 4.35 20.77
C GLU A 224 16.18 3.24 20.82
N GLU A 225 15.00 3.53 21.34
CA GLU A 225 13.86 2.62 21.39
C GLU A 225 13.42 2.20 19.98
N ALA A 226 13.39 3.13 19.03
CA ALA A 226 13.09 2.85 17.63
C ALA A 226 14.13 1.89 17.00
N LEU A 227 15.43 2.08 17.29
CA LEU A 227 16.50 1.17 16.82
C LEU A 227 16.37 -0.23 17.44
N ILE A 228 16.02 -0.32 18.73
CA ILE A 228 15.77 -1.61 19.41
C ILE A 228 14.59 -2.32 18.77
N ALA A 229 13.46 -1.63 18.54
CA ALA A 229 12.28 -2.17 17.89
C ALA A 229 12.58 -2.65 16.45
N PHE A 230 13.36 -1.88 15.71
CA PHE A 230 13.80 -2.25 14.37
C PHE A 230 14.64 -3.55 14.37
N ARG A 231 15.56 -3.69 15.33
CA ARG A 231 16.33 -4.93 15.51
C ARG A 231 15.44 -6.11 15.79
N GLN A 232 14.49 -5.98 16.72
CA GLN A 232 13.54 -7.02 17.07
C GLN A 232 12.70 -7.45 15.88
N LEU A 233 12.22 -6.48 15.08
CA LEU A 233 11.51 -6.77 13.83
C LEU A 233 12.35 -7.60 12.87
N ALA A 234 13.63 -7.25 12.68
CA ALA A 234 14.53 -7.98 11.79
C ALA A 234 14.83 -9.39 12.32
N GLU A 235 14.98 -9.59 13.63
CA GLU A 235 15.16 -10.89 14.27
C GLU A 235 13.92 -11.78 14.12
N ASP A 236 12.72 -11.19 14.14
CA ASP A 236 11.41 -11.84 13.88
C ASP A 236 11.06 -11.91 12.38
N ASN A 237 12.02 -11.73 11.48
CA ASN A 237 11.80 -11.68 10.03
C ASN A 237 10.62 -10.77 9.64
N PHE A 238 10.43 -9.65 10.32
CA PHE A 238 9.31 -8.73 10.14
C PHE A 238 7.94 -9.45 10.23
N GLY A 239 7.88 -10.48 11.09
CA GLY A 239 6.69 -11.30 11.36
C GLY A 239 6.32 -12.27 10.26
N GLU A 240 7.23 -12.59 9.36
CA GLU A 240 7.05 -13.69 8.44
C GLU A 240 7.60 -14.98 9.07
N THR A 241 6.73 -15.96 9.19
CA THR A 241 7.16 -17.33 9.48
C THR A 241 7.85 -17.88 8.23
N GLU A 242 9.02 -18.51 8.38
CA GLU A 242 9.60 -19.29 7.30
C GLU A 242 8.62 -20.41 6.94
N GLU A 243 7.77 -20.18 5.96
CA GLU A 243 7.11 -21.29 5.27
C GLU A 243 8.21 -22.05 4.54
N VAL A 244 8.61 -23.17 5.12
CA VAL A 244 9.35 -24.21 4.40
C VAL A 244 8.40 -24.73 3.33
N ALA A 245 8.38 -24.06 2.17
CA ALA A 245 7.68 -24.58 1.03
C ALA A 245 8.28 -25.98 0.75
N PRO A 246 7.47 -27.05 0.78
CA PRO A 246 7.98 -28.35 0.39
C PRO A 246 8.58 -28.21 -1.01
N PRO A 247 9.71 -28.86 -1.30
CA PRO A 247 10.31 -28.81 -2.63
C PRO A 247 9.25 -29.26 -3.63
N ILE A 248 8.78 -28.35 -4.49
CA ILE A 248 7.89 -28.70 -5.58
C ILE A 248 8.76 -29.44 -6.62
N LEU A 249 9.00 -30.71 -6.35
CA LEU A 249 9.44 -31.66 -7.36
C LEU A 249 8.23 -32.00 -8.24
N ARG A 250 7.82 -31.06 -9.08
CA ARG A 250 7.01 -31.40 -10.23
C ARG A 250 7.99 -31.86 -11.32
N PRO A 251 7.97 -33.14 -11.73
CA PRO A 251 8.64 -33.51 -12.93
C PRO A 251 8.04 -32.70 -14.07
N VAL A 252 8.85 -31.82 -14.66
CA VAL A 252 8.46 -31.10 -15.88
C VAL A 252 8.29 -32.17 -16.94
N PRO A 253 7.09 -32.44 -17.46
CA PRO A 253 6.96 -33.34 -18.61
C PRO A 253 7.76 -32.74 -19.77
N PRO A 254 8.45 -33.54 -20.57
CA PRO A 254 9.17 -33.03 -21.72
C PRO A 254 8.19 -32.32 -22.64
N VAL A 255 8.36 -31.01 -22.80
CA VAL A 255 7.56 -30.20 -23.73
C VAL A 255 7.99 -30.59 -25.14
N SER A 256 7.27 -31.53 -25.71
CA SER A 256 7.29 -31.75 -27.16
C SER A 256 6.32 -30.72 -27.78
N GLY A 257 6.80 -29.59 -28.18
CA GLY A 257 5.98 -28.57 -28.82
C GLY A 257 6.73 -27.26 -28.99
N LYS A 258 6.65 -26.72 -30.17
CA LYS A 258 7.33 -25.54 -30.69
C LYS A 258 7.36 -24.40 -29.66
N ALA A 259 8.53 -23.90 -29.38
CA ALA A 259 8.72 -22.69 -28.57
C ALA A 259 8.01 -21.50 -29.24
N PHE A 260 7.01 -20.94 -28.57
CA PHE A 260 6.46 -19.64 -28.96
C PHE A 260 7.39 -18.55 -28.43
N TYR A 261 8.16 -17.93 -29.30
CA TYR A 261 8.89 -16.72 -28.96
C TYR A 261 7.89 -15.55 -28.91
N TYR A 262 7.73 -14.95 -27.76
CA TYR A 262 7.10 -13.63 -27.66
C TYR A 262 8.04 -12.61 -28.29
N GLN A 263 7.71 -12.11 -29.49
CA GLN A 263 8.32 -10.91 -30.01
C GLN A 263 7.63 -9.71 -29.39
N PRO A 264 8.35 -8.78 -28.74
CA PRO A 264 7.75 -7.53 -28.30
C PRO A 264 7.30 -6.75 -29.54
N VAL A 265 6.00 -6.46 -29.62
CA VAL A 265 5.45 -5.56 -30.63
C VAL A 265 5.83 -4.14 -30.20
N LEU A 266 6.86 -3.58 -30.85
CA LEU A 266 7.17 -2.16 -30.78
C LEU A 266 6.09 -1.41 -31.53
N CYS A 267 5.14 -0.80 -30.80
CA CYS A 267 4.26 0.21 -31.36
C CYS A 267 5.03 1.50 -31.60
N THR A 268 5.51 1.70 -32.83
CA THR A 268 6.01 2.99 -33.28
C THR A 268 4.82 3.90 -33.57
N VAL A 269 4.58 4.88 -32.71
CA VAL A 269 3.67 5.99 -33.00
C VAL A 269 4.41 6.94 -33.92
N GLN A 270 4.06 6.92 -35.20
CA GLN A 270 4.49 7.96 -36.14
C GLN A 270 3.66 9.23 -35.87
N ALA A 271 4.31 10.25 -35.34
CA ALA A 271 3.75 11.61 -35.34
C ALA A 271 3.69 12.12 -36.78
N LYS A 272 2.49 12.34 -37.30
CA LYS A 272 2.29 13.13 -38.54
C LYS A 272 2.41 14.60 -38.17
N SER A 273 3.48 15.24 -38.65
CA SER A 273 3.59 16.69 -38.71
C SER A 273 2.74 17.20 -39.90
N THR A 274 1.80 18.09 -39.61
CA THR A 274 1.24 19.07 -40.52
C THR A 274 1.54 20.46 -39.97
#